data_94f7e75e3524a1138a207a09b5f17b3c
#
_entry.id   94f7e75e3524a1138a207a09b5f17b3c
#
_cell.length_a   1.000
_cell.length_b   1.000
_cell.length_c   1.000
_cell.angle_alpha   90.00
_cell.angle_beta   90.00
_cell.angle_gamma   90.00
#
_symmetry.space_group_name_H-M   'P 1'
#
loop_
_entity.id
_entity.type
_entity.pdbx_description
1 polymer ?
#
loop_
_entity_poly.entity_id
_entity_poly.type
_entity_poly.pdbx_seq_one_letter_code
_entity_poly.pdbx_strand_id
1 'polypeptide(L)'
;MSTKLDKVLYTAKARTTGGRDGRSVSDDGLLDVKLSPPKAMGGAGNATNPEQLFAAGYSACFMAALKHVAGLKKLAVPADASIDASVDIGPTPAGFGIAAKLMVHLPGLDHTVAQDLVDAAHQVCPYSNATRGNIEVELTLACDAGA
;
A
#
# COMPACT_ATOMS: atom_id res chain seq x y z
N MET A 1 10.29 -9.37 -17.35
CA MET A 1 9.05 -9.81 -18.02
C MET A 1 7.85 -9.36 -17.21
N SER A 2 6.80 -8.92 -17.89
CA SER A 2 5.58 -8.49 -17.23
C SER A 2 4.64 -9.66 -17.00
N THR A 3 3.90 -9.61 -15.89
CA THR A 3 2.84 -10.57 -15.60
C THR A 3 1.55 -10.09 -16.22
N LYS A 4 0.85 -10.98 -16.93
CA LYS A 4 -0.46 -10.68 -17.52
C LYS A 4 -1.56 -11.18 -16.58
N LEU A 5 -2.67 -10.44 -16.53
CA LEU A 5 -3.86 -10.88 -15.81
C LEU A 5 -4.55 -11.99 -16.59
N ASP A 6 -5.04 -13.01 -15.89
CA ASP A 6 -5.87 -14.06 -16.50
C ASP A 6 -7.20 -13.49 -17.00
N LYS A 7 -7.77 -12.57 -16.21
CA LYS A 7 -8.97 -11.80 -16.58
C LYS A 7 -9.01 -10.51 -15.78
N VAL A 8 -9.78 -9.54 -16.28
CA VAL A 8 -9.99 -8.27 -15.56
C VAL A 8 -11.27 -8.39 -14.75
N LEU A 9 -11.16 -8.20 -13.43
CA LEU A 9 -12.30 -8.20 -12.52
C LEU A 9 -12.91 -6.80 -12.39
N TYR A 10 -12.08 -5.76 -12.46
CA TYR A 10 -12.49 -4.37 -12.24
C TYR A 10 -11.43 -3.45 -12.82
N THR A 11 -11.88 -2.32 -13.37
CA THR A 11 -10.99 -1.26 -13.88
C THR A 11 -11.34 0.05 -13.18
N ALA A 12 -10.41 0.56 -12.38
CA ALA A 12 -10.53 1.89 -11.80
C ALA A 12 -10.02 2.93 -12.81
N LYS A 13 -10.67 4.09 -12.82
CA LYS A 13 -10.29 5.21 -13.71
C LYS A 13 -10.23 6.49 -12.92
N ALA A 14 -9.22 7.30 -13.19
CA ALA A 14 -9.10 8.63 -12.61
C ALA A 14 -8.49 9.57 -13.64
N ARG A 15 -8.85 10.85 -13.50
CA ARG A 15 -8.27 11.92 -14.33
C ARG A 15 -7.50 12.86 -13.41
N THR A 16 -6.29 13.19 -13.79
CA THR A 16 -5.43 14.13 -13.07
C THR A 16 -5.14 15.33 -13.97
N THR A 17 -5.24 16.52 -13.38
CA THR A 17 -4.82 17.77 -13.99
C THR A 17 -3.79 18.44 -13.10
N GLY A 18 -2.85 19.22 -13.67
CA GLY A 18 -1.86 19.98 -12.92
C GLY A 18 -0.74 19.16 -12.25
N GLY A 19 -0.67 17.87 -12.49
CA GLY A 19 0.37 17.00 -11.92
C GLY A 19 0.38 17.03 -10.39
N ARG A 20 1.59 17.18 -9.80
CA ARG A 20 1.73 17.19 -8.33
C ARG A 20 1.13 18.41 -7.65
N ASP A 21 0.72 19.43 -8.39
CA ASP A 21 0.09 20.65 -7.88
C ASP A 21 -1.26 20.85 -8.56
N GLY A 22 -2.14 19.88 -8.41
CA GLY A 22 -3.40 19.87 -9.12
C GLY A 22 -4.48 19.09 -8.41
N ARG A 23 -5.16 18.23 -9.15
CA ARG A 23 -6.32 17.49 -8.64
C ARG A 23 -6.44 16.14 -9.36
N SER A 24 -6.85 15.11 -8.63
CA SER A 24 -7.18 13.80 -9.18
C SER A 24 -8.60 13.43 -8.78
N VAL A 25 -9.38 12.97 -9.75
CA VAL A 25 -10.79 12.61 -9.53
C VAL A 25 -11.07 11.29 -10.25
N SER A 26 -11.65 10.33 -9.53
CA SER A 26 -12.13 9.10 -10.15
C SER A 26 -13.40 9.33 -10.95
N ASP A 27 -13.71 8.45 -11.90
CA ASP A 27 -14.89 8.59 -12.77
C ASP A 27 -16.21 8.55 -12.00
N ASP A 28 -16.24 7.90 -10.82
CA ASP A 28 -17.40 7.88 -9.94
C ASP A 28 -17.41 9.01 -8.91
N GLY A 29 -16.37 9.85 -8.87
CA GLY A 29 -16.23 10.96 -7.93
C GLY A 29 -15.90 10.56 -6.50
N LEU A 30 -15.76 9.27 -6.18
CA LEU A 30 -15.47 8.82 -4.81
C LEU A 30 -14.05 9.19 -4.37
N LEU A 31 -13.09 9.17 -5.29
CA LEU A 31 -11.78 9.75 -5.07
C LEU A 31 -11.78 11.15 -5.69
N ASP A 32 -11.58 12.15 -4.87
CA ASP A 32 -11.53 13.55 -5.30
C ASP A 32 -10.57 14.28 -4.37
N VAL A 33 -9.34 14.49 -4.82
CA VAL A 33 -8.28 15.03 -3.97
C VAL A 33 -7.52 16.14 -4.68
N LYS A 34 -7.21 17.18 -3.93
CA LYS A 34 -6.21 18.17 -4.33
C LYS A 34 -4.83 17.63 -4.08
N LEU A 35 -3.90 18.01 -4.92
CA LEU A 35 -2.50 17.60 -4.85
C LEU A 35 -1.61 18.81 -4.62
N SER A 36 -0.62 18.65 -3.77
CA SER A 36 0.39 19.69 -3.51
C SER A 36 1.72 19.00 -3.20
N PRO A 37 2.84 19.47 -3.76
CA PRO A 37 4.13 18.93 -3.37
C PRO A 37 4.36 19.16 -1.87
N PRO A 38 4.96 18.19 -1.16
CA PRO A 38 5.24 18.36 0.26
C PRO A 38 6.30 19.44 0.47
N LYS A 39 6.32 20.00 1.67
CA LYS A 39 7.31 21.04 2.02
C LYS A 39 8.74 20.54 1.85
N ALA A 40 9.01 19.26 2.15
CA ALA A 40 10.31 18.65 1.98
C ALA A 40 10.80 18.66 0.51
N MET A 41 9.88 18.76 -0.44
CA MET A 41 10.17 18.84 -1.87
C MET A 41 9.97 20.27 -2.42
N GLY A 42 9.90 21.26 -1.56
CA GLY A 42 9.77 22.66 -1.94
C GLY A 42 8.35 23.15 -2.21
N GLY A 43 7.35 22.38 -1.90
CA GLY A 43 5.95 22.73 -2.11
C GLY A 43 5.27 23.35 -0.90
N ALA A 44 4.01 23.70 -1.06
CA ALA A 44 3.19 24.28 0.00
C ALA A 44 2.78 23.26 1.07
N GLY A 45 2.69 21.98 0.70
CA GLY A 45 2.34 20.90 1.63
C GLY A 45 0.93 21.01 2.20
N ASN A 46 0.01 21.61 1.46
CA ASN A 46 -1.36 21.89 1.93
C ASN A 46 -2.41 20.97 1.29
N ALA A 47 -1.99 19.91 0.61
CA ALA A 47 -2.86 18.91 0.02
C ALA A 47 -2.12 17.57 0.00
N THR A 48 -2.75 16.53 -0.53
CA THR A 48 -2.13 15.21 -0.61
C THR A 48 -1.12 15.13 -1.75
N ASN A 49 -0.48 13.99 -1.90
CA ASN A 49 0.53 13.75 -2.92
C ASN A 49 0.50 12.27 -3.36
N PRO A 50 1.14 11.94 -4.49
CA PRO A 50 1.15 10.55 -4.98
C PRO A 50 1.73 9.55 -3.99
N GLU A 51 2.72 9.94 -3.18
CA GLU A 51 3.34 9.03 -2.22
C GLU A 51 2.38 8.67 -1.09
N GLN A 52 1.57 9.63 -0.61
CA GLN A 52 0.51 9.36 0.36
C GLN A 52 -0.57 8.46 -0.23
N LEU A 53 -0.96 8.70 -1.48
CA LEU A 53 -1.94 7.86 -2.16
C LEU A 53 -1.42 6.43 -2.35
N PHE A 54 -0.14 6.28 -2.69
CA PHE A 54 0.49 4.96 -2.81
C PHE A 54 0.52 4.24 -1.47
N ALA A 55 0.90 4.94 -0.40
CA ALA A 55 0.92 4.37 0.96
C ALA A 55 -0.47 3.91 1.39
N ALA A 56 -1.49 4.73 1.18
CA ALA A 56 -2.88 4.39 1.50
C ALA A 56 -3.37 3.21 0.65
N GLY A 57 -3.09 3.22 -0.64
CA GLY A 57 -3.48 2.14 -1.55
C GLY A 57 -2.80 0.82 -1.19
N TYR A 58 -1.50 0.84 -0.95
CA TYR A 58 -0.75 -0.37 -0.61
C TYR A 58 -1.24 -0.97 0.71
N SER A 59 -1.36 -0.15 1.76
CA SER A 59 -1.81 -0.63 3.07
C SER A 59 -3.23 -1.18 3.02
N ALA A 60 -4.14 -0.54 2.30
CA ALA A 60 -5.51 -1.03 2.12
C ALA A 60 -5.53 -2.37 1.37
N CYS A 61 -4.77 -2.45 0.29
CA CYS A 61 -4.65 -3.66 -0.52
C CYS A 61 -4.03 -4.81 0.28
N PHE A 62 -2.99 -4.53 1.05
CA PHE A 62 -2.34 -5.54 1.90
C PHE A 62 -3.28 -6.02 3.01
N MET A 63 -4.02 -5.12 3.64
CA MET A 63 -5.02 -5.50 4.65
C MET A 63 -6.08 -6.43 4.06
N ALA A 64 -6.54 -6.16 2.85
CA ALA A 64 -7.48 -7.03 2.15
C ALA A 64 -6.85 -8.41 1.89
N ALA A 65 -5.58 -8.45 1.51
CA ALA A 65 -4.86 -9.71 1.33
C ALA A 65 -4.73 -10.50 2.64
N LEU A 66 -4.44 -9.82 3.76
CA LEU A 66 -4.42 -10.45 5.09
C LEU A 66 -5.76 -11.12 5.41
N LYS A 67 -6.86 -10.41 5.19
CA LYS A 67 -8.21 -10.95 5.43
C LYS A 67 -8.50 -12.14 4.54
N HIS A 68 -8.07 -12.07 3.28
CA HIS A 68 -8.27 -13.16 2.33
C HIS A 68 -7.53 -14.43 2.77
N VAL A 69 -6.23 -14.34 3.07
CA VAL A 69 -5.45 -15.52 3.47
C VAL A 69 -5.87 -16.03 4.85
N ALA A 70 -6.28 -15.15 5.77
CA ALA A 70 -6.82 -15.56 7.06
C ALA A 70 -8.09 -16.39 6.89
N GLY A 71 -8.99 -15.96 5.99
CA GLY A 71 -10.20 -16.69 5.67
C GLY A 71 -9.92 -18.07 5.13
N LEU A 72 -8.94 -18.22 4.26
CA LEU A 72 -8.51 -19.52 3.73
C LEU A 72 -8.01 -20.47 4.82
N LYS A 73 -7.42 -19.93 5.89
CA LYS A 73 -6.90 -20.68 7.03
C LYS A 73 -7.92 -20.77 8.17
N LYS A 74 -9.15 -20.30 7.96
CA LYS A 74 -10.21 -20.24 8.97
C LYS A 74 -9.80 -19.45 10.21
N LEU A 75 -9.04 -18.39 9.99
CA LEU A 75 -8.61 -17.44 11.02
C LEU A 75 -9.31 -16.10 10.78
N ALA A 76 -9.40 -15.29 11.83
CA ALA A 76 -9.94 -13.93 11.73
C ALA A 76 -8.80 -12.92 11.97
N VAL A 77 -8.73 -11.90 11.12
CA VAL A 77 -7.88 -10.75 11.40
C VAL A 77 -8.52 -9.96 12.54
N PRO A 78 -7.75 -9.54 13.57
CA PRO A 78 -8.33 -8.75 14.66
C PRO A 78 -9.01 -7.48 14.15
N ALA A 79 -10.11 -7.10 14.80
CA ALA A 79 -10.87 -5.90 14.40
C ALA A 79 -10.06 -4.61 14.53
N ASP A 80 -9.09 -4.58 15.42
CA ASP A 80 -8.19 -3.45 15.65
C ASP A 80 -6.85 -3.59 14.91
N ALA A 81 -6.75 -4.51 13.95
CA ALA A 81 -5.58 -4.61 13.08
C ALA A 81 -5.37 -3.32 12.30
N SER A 82 -4.11 -2.97 12.10
CA SER A 82 -3.74 -1.77 11.33
C SER A 82 -2.42 -1.98 10.60
N ILE A 83 -2.16 -1.12 9.62
CA ILE A 83 -0.89 -1.10 8.90
C ILE A 83 -0.42 0.34 8.82
N ASP A 84 0.80 0.59 9.29
CA ASP A 84 1.48 1.86 9.08
C ASP A 84 2.35 1.73 7.84
N ALA A 85 2.05 2.51 6.81
CA ALA A 85 2.78 2.49 5.55
C ALA A 85 3.56 3.78 5.37
N SER A 86 4.80 3.65 4.91
CA SER A 86 5.66 4.77 4.56
C SER A 86 6.14 4.56 3.13
N VAL A 87 6.16 5.63 2.33
CA VAL A 87 6.67 5.60 0.96
C VAL A 87 7.70 6.72 0.83
N ASP A 88 8.91 6.32 0.48
CA ASP A 88 10.00 7.24 0.23
C ASP A 88 10.08 7.56 -1.26
N ILE A 89 10.48 8.76 -1.62
CA ILE A 89 10.81 9.14 -2.99
C ILE A 89 12.21 9.73 -3.01
N GLY A 90 12.97 9.39 -4.04
CA GLY A 90 14.33 9.90 -4.20
C GLY A 90 14.86 9.72 -5.60
N PRO A 91 16.02 10.32 -5.90
CA PRO A 91 16.63 10.18 -7.21
C PRO A 91 17.23 8.78 -7.41
N THR A 92 17.23 8.36 -8.66
CA THR A 92 17.91 7.14 -9.13
C THR A 92 18.72 7.49 -10.37
N PRO A 93 19.61 6.60 -10.83
CA PRO A 93 20.34 6.87 -12.10
C PRO A 93 19.42 7.11 -13.29
N ALA A 94 18.21 6.55 -13.29
CA ALA A 94 17.25 6.68 -14.40
C ALA A 94 16.22 7.80 -14.18
N GLY A 95 16.25 8.51 -13.04
CA GLY A 95 15.27 9.55 -12.73
C GLY A 95 14.90 9.55 -11.26
N PHE A 96 13.66 9.14 -10.95
CA PHE A 96 13.17 9.07 -9.57
C PHE A 96 12.60 7.69 -9.29
N GLY A 97 12.73 7.25 -8.06
CA GLY A 97 12.21 5.98 -7.60
C GLY A 97 11.56 6.10 -6.23
N ILE A 98 10.87 5.05 -5.84
CA ILE A 98 10.21 4.96 -4.54
C ILE A 98 10.66 3.70 -3.81
N ALA A 99 10.54 3.73 -2.49
CA ALA A 99 10.67 2.57 -1.62
C ALA A 99 9.49 2.57 -0.65
N ALA A 100 9.09 1.42 -0.17
CA ALA A 100 7.94 1.30 0.72
C ALA A 100 8.30 0.53 1.98
N LYS A 101 7.68 0.92 3.10
CA LYS A 101 7.74 0.19 4.36
C LYS A 101 6.32 -0.02 4.87
N LEU A 102 6.02 -1.25 5.27
CA LEU A 102 4.73 -1.61 5.84
C LEU A 102 4.99 -2.24 7.19
N MET A 103 4.43 -1.64 8.25
CA MET A 103 4.44 -2.23 9.59
C MET A 103 3.03 -2.71 9.91
N VAL A 104 2.87 -4.02 10.07
CA VAL A 104 1.59 -4.66 10.27
C VAL A 104 1.37 -4.91 11.75
N HIS A 105 0.21 -4.45 12.27
CA HIS A 105 -0.21 -4.63 13.65
C HIS A 105 -1.36 -5.64 13.68
N LEU A 106 -1.14 -6.79 14.31
CA LEU A 106 -2.14 -7.85 14.47
C LEU A 106 -2.27 -8.18 15.96
N PRO A 107 -2.83 -7.24 16.76
CA PRO A 107 -2.88 -7.42 18.22
C PRO A 107 -3.68 -8.67 18.61
N GLY A 108 -3.18 -9.39 19.58
CA GLY A 108 -3.86 -10.57 20.12
C GLY A 108 -3.65 -11.87 19.36
N LEU A 109 -3.07 -11.82 18.15
CA LEU A 109 -2.68 -13.04 17.45
C LEU A 109 -1.32 -13.53 17.96
N ASP A 110 -1.18 -14.85 18.03
CA ASP A 110 0.13 -15.47 18.26
C ASP A 110 1.13 -15.00 17.22
N HIS A 111 2.35 -14.68 17.64
CA HIS A 111 3.36 -14.07 16.77
C HIS A 111 3.67 -14.94 15.54
N THR A 112 3.79 -16.26 15.74
CA THR A 112 4.05 -17.18 14.63
C THR A 112 2.89 -17.21 13.64
N VAL A 113 1.65 -17.25 14.13
CA VAL A 113 0.46 -17.21 13.28
C VAL A 113 0.40 -15.87 12.52
N ALA A 114 0.64 -14.77 13.22
CA ALA A 114 0.63 -13.44 12.60
C ALA A 114 1.69 -13.32 11.50
N GLN A 115 2.91 -13.80 11.76
CA GLN A 115 3.99 -13.76 10.75
C GLN A 115 3.65 -14.62 9.53
N ASP A 116 3.05 -15.79 9.72
CA ASP A 116 2.63 -16.66 8.61
C ASP A 116 1.56 -15.95 7.76
N LEU A 117 0.63 -15.24 8.39
CA LEU A 117 -0.39 -14.45 7.67
C LEU A 117 0.25 -13.33 6.85
N VAL A 118 1.19 -12.61 7.43
CA VAL A 118 1.91 -11.52 6.75
C VAL A 118 2.66 -12.07 5.53
N ASP A 119 3.38 -13.16 5.71
CA ASP A 119 4.13 -13.79 4.61
C ASP A 119 3.20 -14.26 3.49
N ALA A 120 2.08 -14.89 3.84
CA ALA A 120 1.09 -15.36 2.86
C ALA A 120 0.42 -14.18 2.15
N ALA A 121 0.06 -13.11 2.88
CA ALA A 121 -0.54 -11.91 2.30
C ALA A 121 0.39 -11.25 1.28
N HIS A 122 1.69 -11.22 1.57
CA HIS A 122 2.68 -10.65 0.65
C HIS A 122 2.71 -11.38 -0.70
N GLN A 123 2.40 -12.67 -0.73
CA GLN A 123 2.38 -13.45 -1.97
C GLN A 123 1.12 -13.19 -2.82
N VAL A 124 0.01 -12.79 -2.21
CA VAL A 124 -1.25 -12.61 -2.93
C VAL A 124 -1.64 -11.15 -3.14
N CYS A 125 -1.04 -10.23 -2.39
CA CYS A 125 -1.35 -8.79 -2.51
C CYS A 125 -0.95 -8.27 -3.91
N PRO A 126 -1.88 -7.69 -4.68
CA PRO A 126 -1.57 -7.16 -6.01
C PRO A 126 -0.46 -6.11 -5.99
N TYR A 127 -0.42 -5.24 -4.98
CA TYR A 127 0.65 -4.22 -4.87
C TYR A 127 2.00 -4.86 -4.54
N SER A 128 2.02 -5.88 -3.67
CA SER A 128 3.26 -6.63 -3.40
C SER A 128 3.76 -7.33 -4.65
N ASN A 129 2.85 -7.88 -5.45
CA ASN A 129 3.23 -8.54 -6.72
C ASN A 129 3.73 -7.53 -7.75
N ALA A 130 3.26 -6.27 -7.71
CA ALA A 130 3.74 -5.20 -8.58
C ALA A 130 5.10 -4.66 -8.14
N THR A 131 5.39 -4.67 -6.85
CA THR A 131 6.59 -4.04 -6.28
C THR A 131 7.75 -5.02 -6.09
N ARG A 132 7.46 -6.29 -5.81
CA ARG A 132 8.47 -7.30 -5.52
C ARG A 132 9.45 -7.45 -6.67
N GLY A 133 10.76 -7.40 -6.35
CA GLY A 133 11.82 -7.52 -7.34
C GLY A 133 12.03 -6.26 -8.17
N ASN A 134 11.28 -5.19 -7.91
CA ASN A 134 11.38 -3.93 -8.65
C ASN A 134 11.79 -2.75 -7.77
N ILE A 135 11.18 -2.63 -6.58
CA ILE A 135 11.55 -1.61 -5.59
C ILE A 135 11.80 -2.26 -4.24
N GLU A 136 12.49 -1.54 -3.36
CA GLU A 136 12.67 -2.00 -1.99
C GLU A 136 11.34 -1.92 -1.23
N VAL A 137 10.94 -3.02 -0.61
CA VAL A 137 9.78 -3.10 0.28
C VAL A 137 10.22 -3.76 1.58
N GLU A 138 10.13 -3.01 2.67
CA GLU A 138 10.38 -3.54 4.01
C GLU A 138 9.04 -3.85 4.66
N LEU A 139 8.84 -5.12 5.00
CA LEU A 139 7.58 -5.61 5.57
C LEU A 139 7.88 -6.17 6.95
N THR A 140 7.30 -5.56 7.98
CA THR A 140 7.56 -5.95 9.36
C THR A 140 6.26 -6.21 10.10
N LEU A 141 6.32 -7.14 11.04
CA LEU A 141 5.26 -7.39 12.01
C LEU A 141 5.61 -6.66 13.30
N ALA A 142 4.69 -5.82 13.78
CA ALA A 142 4.89 -5.11 15.03
C ALA A 142 4.87 -6.08 16.22
N CYS A 143 5.60 -5.74 17.29
CA CYS A 143 5.70 -6.58 18.48
C CYS A 143 4.46 -6.58 19.36
N ASP A 144 3.39 -5.88 19.01
CA ASP A 144 2.09 -5.95 19.69
C ASP A 144 1.29 -7.20 19.30
N ALA A 145 1.76 -8.00 18.33
CA ALA A 145 1.22 -9.34 18.11
C ALA A 145 1.47 -10.19 19.36
N GLY A 146 0.51 -11.00 19.75
CA GLY A 146 0.62 -11.82 20.95
C GLY A 146 1.71 -12.87 20.84
N ALA A 147 2.18 -13.33 22.01
CA ALA A 147 3.17 -14.38 22.09
C ALA A 147 2.54 -15.77 21.84
#